data_8f6c78a9a7ab2adebcc57e38cf3516c0
#
_entry.id   8f6c78a9a7ab2adebcc57e38cf3516c0
#
_cell.length_a   1.000
_cell.length_b   1.000
_cell.length_c   1.000
_cell.angle_alpha   90.00
_cell.angle_beta   90.00
_cell.angle_gamma   90.00
#
_symmetry.space_group_name_H-M   'P 1'
#
loop_
_entity.id
_entity.type
_entity.pdbx_description
1 polymer ?
#
loop_
_entity_poly.entity_id
_entity_poly.type
_entity_poly.pdbx_seq_one_letter_code
_entity_poly.pdbx_strand_id
1 'polypeptide(L)'
;MKQVNEELWKAGVTAKTQHNEAAPAQHELAPIYAEANVEVDHNQIVMQTLKRVASQHGMKCLLHEKPFAGVNGSGKHNNWSLTTDTGHNLLEPGITPHENIQFLLVLSCVLKAVDTHADLLRESAADVGNDHRLGANEAPPAIISVFLGDQLTDVMNQLITTGMADHSIESEKLETGVKAIPEFMRDTTDRNRTSPFAFTGNKFEFRMVGSRDSIAPANVVLNTIVAQAFKEACDILEKQKTLK
;
A
#
# COMPACT_ATOMS: atom_id res chain seq x y z
N MET A 1 17.41 3.45 17.59
CA MET A 1 16.18 4.07 17.02
C MET A 1 15.92 5.50 17.54
N LYS A 2 16.03 5.80 18.87
CA LYS A 2 15.79 7.17 19.39
C LYS A 2 16.56 8.24 18.62
N GLN A 3 17.89 8.09 18.50
CA GLN A 3 18.72 9.04 17.74
C GLN A 3 18.33 9.12 16.26
N VAL A 4 17.94 8.01 15.64
CA VAL A 4 17.43 8.01 14.26
C VAL A 4 16.22 8.92 14.12
N ASN A 5 15.23 8.80 15.02
CA ASN A 5 14.06 9.66 15.00
C ASN A 5 14.41 11.15 15.19
N GLU A 6 15.27 11.45 16.17
CA GLU A 6 15.69 12.84 16.45
C GLU A 6 16.36 13.48 15.21
N GLU A 7 17.17 12.73 14.48
CA GLU A 7 17.83 13.21 13.28
C GLU A 7 16.86 13.33 12.08
N LEU A 8 15.93 12.39 11.94
CA LEU A 8 14.89 12.44 10.93
C LEU A 8 13.95 13.63 11.14
N TRP A 9 13.53 13.89 12.37
CA TRP A 9 12.68 15.05 12.68
C TRP A 9 13.37 16.37 12.37
N LYS A 10 14.69 16.48 12.66
CA LYS A 10 15.48 17.66 12.27
C LYS A 10 15.58 17.82 10.75
N ALA A 11 15.53 16.74 10.00
CA ALA A 11 15.53 16.74 8.54
C ALA A 11 14.13 16.93 7.92
N GLY A 12 13.08 17.11 8.75
CA GLY A 12 11.71 17.29 8.30
C GLY A 12 10.97 15.99 7.99
N VAL A 13 11.59 14.82 8.23
CA VAL A 13 10.95 13.50 8.05
C VAL A 13 10.21 13.13 9.32
N THR A 14 8.90 13.10 9.25
CA THR A 14 8.04 12.79 10.40
C THR A 14 7.93 11.29 10.63
N ALA A 15 9.01 10.67 11.13
CA ALA A 15 9.01 9.27 11.56
C ALA A 15 8.17 9.14 12.84
N LYS A 16 7.13 8.31 12.81
CA LYS A 16 6.16 8.17 13.92
C LYS A 16 6.14 6.78 14.51
N THR A 17 5.93 5.78 13.68
CA THR A 17 5.80 4.38 14.12
C THR A 17 7.14 3.69 14.05
N GLN A 18 7.50 3.02 15.13
CA GLN A 18 8.66 2.14 15.18
C GLN A 18 8.38 0.97 16.12
N HIS A 19 8.78 -0.22 15.71
CA HIS A 19 8.70 -1.44 16.52
C HIS A 19 9.76 -2.45 16.08
N ASN A 20 9.92 -3.50 16.86
CA ASN A 20 10.78 -4.61 16.51
C ASN A 20 9.99 -5.62 15.69
N GLU A 21 10.68 -6.24 14.75
CA GLU A 21 10.17 -7.30 13.90
C GLU A 21 10.77 -8.66 14.28
N ALA A 22 10.43 -9.72 13.53
CA ALA A 22 10.75 -11.11 13.87
C ALA A 22 12.24 -11.45 13.78
N ALA A 23 13.02 -10.80 12.90
CA ALA A 23 14.43 -11.08 12.76
C ALA A 23 15.26 -10.43 13.89
N PRO A 24 16.45 -10.98 14.24
CA PRO A 24 17.31 -10.42 15.27
C PRO A 24 17.67 -8.96 14.99
N ALA A 25 17.37 -8.06 15.96
CA ALA A 25 17.59 -6.62 15.87
C ALA A 25 16.94 -5.94 14.64
N GLN A 26 15.89 -6.52 14.10
CA GLN A 26 15.10 -5.93 13.04
C GLN A 26 14.19 -4.84 13.62
N HIS A 27 14.19 -3.67 13.00
CA HIS A 27 13.34 -2.55 13.35
C HIS A 27 12.55 -2.10 12.13
N GLU A 28 11.27 -1.84 12.32
CA GLU A 28 10.43 -1.15 11.33
C GLU A 28 10.26 0.32 11.73
N LEU A 29 10.22 1.17 10.73
CA LEU A 29 9.98 2.60 10.88
C LEU A 29 9.02 3.04 9.79
N ALA A 30 7.94 3.72 10.18
CA ALA A 30 6.96 4.28 9.28
C ALA A 30 6.84 5.80 9.47
N PRO A 31 7.18 6.61 8.46
CA PRO A 31 6.91 8.05 8.47
C PRO A 31 5.42 8.33 8.26
N ILE A 32 4.99 9.55 8.59
CA ILE A 32 3.69 10.07 8.17
C ILE A 32 3.79 10.35 6.67
N TYR A 33 2.75 9.99 5.92
CA TYR A 33 2.70 10.16 4.48
C TYR A 33 2.79 11.62 4.03
N ALA A 34 3.35 11.84 2.86
CA ALA A 34 3.36 13.10 2.15
C ALA A 34 3.16 12.87 0.64
N GLU A 35 3.32 13.93 -0.17
CA GLU A 35 3.29 13.79 -1.62
C GLU A 35 4.39 12.83 -2.12
N ALA A 36 4.09 12.07 -3.17
CA ALA A 36 4.94 10.97 -3.63
C ALA A 36 6.39 11.38 -3.94
N ASN A 37 6.60 12.56 -4.52
CA ASN A 37 7.95 13.08 -4.79
C ASN A 37 8.72 13.38 -3.51
N VAL A 38 8.07 13.95 -2.49
CA VAL A 38 8.66 14.25 -1.18
C VAL A 38 8.96 12.94 -0.45
N GLU A 39 8.03 11.97 -0.46
CA GLU A 39 8.23 10.68 0.20
C GLU A 39 9.35 9.84 -0.44
N VAL A 40 9.56 9.96 -1.74
CA VAL A 40 10.73 9.34 -2.39
C VAL A 40 12.04 9.89 -1.80
N ASP A 41 12.14 11.19 -1.61
CA ASP A 41 13.32 11.82 -0.99
C ASP A 41 13.42 11.46 0.49
N HIS A 42 12.32 11.50 1.23
CA HIS A 42 12.27 11.07 2.63
C HIS A 42 12.74 9.62 2.80
N ASN A 43 12.34 8.72 1.92
CA ASN A 43 12.79 7.32 1.94
C ASN A 43 14.31 7.21 1.79
N GLN A 44 14.94 8.03 0.94
CA GLN A 44 16.40 8.05 0.80
C GLN A 44 17.08 8.60 2.08
N ILE A 45 16.53 9.67 2.65
CA ILE A 45 17.03 10.25 3.91
C ILE A 45 16.92 9.23 5.05
N VAL A 46 15.81 8.51 5.15
CA VAL A 46 15.62 7.45 6.16
C VAL A 46 16.69 6.38 6.02
N MET A 47 16.90 5.83 4.81
CA MET A 47 17.88 4.79 4.56
C MET A 47 19.31 5.24 4.89
N GLN A 48 19.69 6.47 4.53
CA GLN A 48 20.99 7.04 4.85
C GLN A 48 21.17 7.28 6.35
N THR A 49 20.15 7.80 7.01
CA THR A 49 20.18 8.08 8.45
C THR A 49 20.31 6.79 9.26
N LEU A 50 19.58 5.73 8.90
CA LEU A 50 19.71 4.41 9.52
C LEU A 50 21.14 3.88 9.43
N LYS A 51 21.76 3.92 8.24
CA LYS A 51 23.14 3.48 8.04
C LYS A 51 24.13 4.29 8.85
N ARG A 52 24.00 5.62 8.82
CA ARG A 52 24.92 6.55 9.50
C ARG A 52 24.84 6.39 11.02
N VAL A 53 23.63 6.39 11.59
CA VAL A 53 23.45 6.27 13.04
C VAL A 53 23.89 4.90 13.54
N ALA A 54 23.56 3.81 12.83
CA ALA A 54 24.03 2.48 13.17
C ALA A 54 25.58 2.44 13.26
N SER A 55 26.27 3.02 12.27
CA SER A 55 27.74 3.10 12.26
C SER A 55 28.30 3.87 13.44
N GLN A 56 27.66 4.97 13.87
CA GLN A 56 28.06 5.74 15.05
C GLN A 56 27.99 4.94 16.36
N HIS A 57 27.12 3.92 16.39
CA HIS A 57 26.96 3.01 17.52
C HIS A 57 27.76 1.70 17.37
N GLY A 58 28.70 1.61 16.43
CA GLY A 58 29.48 0.41 16.18
C GLY A 58 28.66 -0.77 15.60
N MET A 59 27.48 -0.47 15.04
CA MET A 59 26.58 -1.44 14.41
C MET A 59 26.61 -1.33 12.90
N LYS A 60 26.15 -2.37 12.21
CA LYS A 60 25.93 -2.40 10.76
C LYS A 60 24.43 -2.37 10.49
N CYS A 61 23.96 -1.40 9.75
CA CYS A 61 22.59 -1.40 9.23
C CYS A 61 22.52 -2.29 7.97
N LEU A 62 21.70 -3.32 8.03
CA LEU A 62 21.46 -4.23 6.91
C LEU A 62 20.11 -3.88 6.27
N LEU A 63 20.14 -3.09 5.21
CA LEU A 63 18.98 -2.93 4.31
C LEU A 63 19.02 -4.10 3.32
N HIS A 64 18.59 -5.25 3.78
CA HIS A 64 18.64 -6.49 3.03
C HIS A 64 17.38 -7.32 3.32
N GLU A 65 16.82 -7.91 2.31
CA GLU A 65 15.53 -8.58 2.35
C GLU A 65 15.57 -9.88 3.19
N LYS A 66 16.69 -10.59 3.16
CA LYS A 66 16.91 -11.85 3.88
C LYS A 66 18.31 -11.88 4.52
N PRO A 67 18.55 -11.07 5.57
CA PRO A 67 19.90 -10.99 6.16
C PRO A 67 20.32 -12.24 6.94
N PHE A 68 19.36 -13.10 7.33
CA PHE A 68 19.62 -14.30 8.12
C PHE A 68 18.94 -15.52 7.50
N ALA A 69 19.65 -16.63 7.43
CA ALA A 69 19.09 -17.91 6.98
C ALA A 69 18.05 -18.44 7.99
N GLY A 70 16.96 -19.00 7.48
CA GLY A 70 15.91 -19.61 8.31
C GLY A 70 15.02 -18.63 9.07
N VAL A 71 15.19 -17.32 8.86
CA VAL A 71 14.36 -16.27 9.47
C VAL A 71 13.58 -15.53 8.39
N ASN A 72 12.42 -14.96 8.74
CA ASN A 72 11.63 -14.16 7.83
C ASN A 72 12.45 -12.99 7.26
N GLY A 73 12.17 -12.66 6.01
CA GLY A 73 12.72 -11.48 5.36
C GLY A 73 11.72 -10.35 5.37
N SER A 74 12.18 -9.15 5.04
CA SER A 74 11.37 -7.96 5.05
C SER A 74 11.69 -7.06 3.85
N GLY A 75 10.66 -6.40 3.32
CA GLY A 75 10.77 -5.35 2.32
C GLY A 75 10.14 -4.07 2.83
N LYS A 76 9.72 -3.21 1.91
CA LYS A 76 8.94 -2.01 2.20
C LYS A 76 7.49 -2.22 1.79
N HIS A 77 6.57 -1.69 2.59
CA HIS A 77 5.19 -1.48 2.18
C HIS A 77 5.04 -0.05 1.67
N ASN A 78 4.82 0.10 0.39
CA ASN A 78 4.58 1.40 -0.22
C ASN A 78 3.08 1.69 -0.20
N ASN A 79 2.65 2.48 0.78
CA ASN A 79 1.28 2.97 0.85
C ASN A 79 1.07 4.04 -0.24
N TRP A 80 0.02 3.87 -1.04
CA TRP A 80 -0.27 4.72 -2.17
C TRP A 80 -1.75 5.10 -2.20
N SER A 81 -2.02 6.39 -2.40
CA SER A 81 -3.37 6.94 -2.47
C SER A 81 -3.42 8.07 -3.49
N LEU A 82 -4.63 8.50 -3.82
CA LEU A 82 -4.90 9.60 -4.75
C LEU A 82 -5.68 10.69 -4.02
N THR A 83 -5.15 11.89 -4.02
CA THR A 83 -5.74 13.03 -3.33
C THR A 83 -5.87 14.21 -4.28
N THR A 84 -6.98 14.92 -4.22
CA THR A 84 -7.15 16.19 -4.95
C THR A 84 -6.29 17.29 -4.34
N ASP A 85 -6.14 18.40 -5.05
CA ASP A 85 -5.49 19.61 -4.55
C ASP A 85 -6.17 20.23 -3.31
N THR A 86 -7.45 19.91 -3.11
CA THR A 86 -8.23 20.31 -1.91
C THR A 86 -8.10 19.34 -0.74
N GLY A 87 -7.29 18.27 -0.88
CA GLY A 87 -7.06 17.28 0.17
C GLY A 87 -8.10 16.16 0.26
N HIS A 88 -9.04 16.07 -0.71
CA HIS A 88 -10.01 14.97 -0.74
C HIS A 88 -9.37 13.69 -1.27
N ASN A 89 -9.42 12.61 -0.48
CA ASN A 89 -8.91 11.29 -0.87
C ASN A 89 -9.92 10.59 -1.79
N LEU A 90 -9.53 10.32 -3.02
CA LEU A 90 -10.38 9.66 -4.02
C LEU A 90 -10.56 8.15 -3.77
N LEU A 91 -9.73 7.58 -2.91
CA LEU A 91 -9.82 6.18 -2.47
C LEU A 91 -10.55 6.03 -1.12
N GLU A 92 -11.26 7.06 -0.65
CA GLU A 92 -12.11 6.99 0.53
C GLU A 92 -13.47 6.40 0.15
N PRO A 93 -13.81 5.16 0.57
CA PRO A 93 -15.07 4.51 0.18
C PRO A 93 -16.30 5.14 0.86
N GLY A 94 -16.14 5.77 2.01
CA GLY A 94 -17.23 6.25 2.83
C GLY A 94 -17.97 5.13 3.56
N ILE A 95 -19.13 5.47 4.14
CA ILE A 95 -19.95 4.54 4.92
C ILE A 95 -20.73 3.58 4.01
N THR A 96 -21.15 4.05 2.84
CA THR A 96 -21.89 3.28 1.83
C THR A 96 -21.10 3.19 0.52
N PRO A 97 -20.08 2.33 0.43
CA PRO A 97 -19.22 2.25 -0.75
C PRO A 97 -19.96 2.00 -2.05
N HIS A 98 -21.06 1.23 -2.02
CA HIS A 98 -21.89 0.91 -3.19
C HIS A 98 -22.59 2.15 -3.79
N GLU A 99 -22.83 3.21 -3.02
CA GLU A 99 -23.41 4.47 -3.48
C GLU A 99 -22.36 5.49 -3.93
N ASN A 100 -21.09 5.29 -3.55
CA ASN A 100 -20.01 6.22 -3.88
C ASN A 100 -19.47 6.00 -5.29
N ILE A 101 -20.19 6.51 -6.30
CA ILE A 101 -19.87 6.33 -7.72
C ILE A 101 -18.47 6.84 -8.06
N GLN A 102 -18.04 7.96 -7.47
CA GLN A 102 -16.70 8.52 -7.68
C GLN A 102 -15.62 7.52 -7.20
N PHE A 103 -15.78 7.02 -6.00
CA PHE A 103 -14.87 6.01 -5.44
C PHE A 103 -14.83 4.73 -6.31
N LEU A 104 -16.01 4.22 -6.70
CA LEU A 104 -16.11 3.01 -7.53
C LEU A 104 -15.47 3.19 -8.90
N LEU A 105 -15.61 4.38 -9.52
CA LEU A 105 -14.94 4.68 -10.78
C LEU A 105 -13.43 4.73 -10.61
N VAL A 106 -12.93 5.41 -9.58
CA VAL A 106 -11.50 5.49 -9.28
C VAL A 106 -10.93 4.11 -8.98
N LEU A 107 -11.61 3.32 -8.14
CA LEU A 107 -11.24 1.94 -7.84
C LEU A 107 -11.16 1.09 -9.11
N SER A 108 -12.17 1.16 -9.97
CA SER A 108 -12.19 0.43 -11.25
C SER A 108 -11.03 0.82 -12.18
N CYS A 109 -10.67 2.11 -12.23
CA CYS A 109 -9.52 2.58 -12.99
C CYS A 109 -8.20 2.02 -12.43
N VAL A 110 -8.05 1.98 -11.12
CA VAL A 110 -6.86 1.40 -10.46
C VAL A 110 -6.75 -0.10 -10.75
N LEU A 111 -7.85 -0.85 -10.60
CA LEU A 111 -7.89 -2.28 -10.88
C LEU A 111 -7.54 -2.58 -12.34
N LYS A 112 -8.15 -1.85 -13.29
CA LYS A 112 -7.84 -1.97 -14.71
C LYS A 112 -6.37 -1.66 -15.01
N ALA A 113 -5.82 -0.60 -14.44
CA ALA A 113 -4.44 -0.20 -14.62
C ALA A 113 -3.46 -1.29 -14.16
N VAL A 114 -3.69 -1.82 -12.97
CA VAL A 114 -2.84 -2.87 -12.36
C VAL A 114 -2.95 -4.19 -13.13
N ASP A 115 -4.14 -4.57 -13.57
CA ASP A 115 -4.35 -5.77 -14.38
C ASP A 115 -3.66 -5.66 -15.75
N THR A 116 -3.86 -4.54 -16.45
CA THR A 116 -3.30 -4.31 -17.79
C THR A 116 -1.77 -4.22 -17.78
N HIS A 117 -1.18 -3.66 -16.73
CA HIS A 117 0.25 -3.35 -16.63
C HIS A 117 0.91 -4.04 -15.42
N ALA A 118 0.44 -5.25 -15.09
CA ALA A 118 0.98 -6.03 -13.98
C ALA A 118 2.47 -6.33 -14.15
N ASP A 119 2.93 -6.52 -15.37
CA ASP A 119 4.32 -6.74 -15.74
C ASP A 119 5.20 -5.53 -15.39
N LEU A 120 4.79 -4.31 -15.74
CA LEU A 120 5.51 -3.09 -15.39
C LEU A 120 5.55 -2.86 -13.88
N LEU A 121 4.44 -3.12 -13.20
CA LEU A 121 4.40 -2.99 -11.73
C LEU A 121 5.31 -4.04 -11.07
N ARG A 122 5.34 -5.26 -11.59
CA ARG A 122 6.25 -6.31 -11.12
C ARG A 122 7.71 -5.93 -11.37
N GLU A 123 8.03 -5.41 -12.55
CA GLU A 123 9.39 -4.96 -12.91
C GLU A 123 9.89 -3.85 -11.97
N SER A 124 9.00 -2.95 -11.54
CA SER A 124 9.36 -1.84 -10.64
C SER A 124 9.92 -2.28 -9.29
N ALA A 125 9.73 -3.53 -8.91
CA ALA A 125 10.21 -4.16 -7.68
C ALA A 125 11.16 -5.35 -7.96
N ALA A 126 11.62 -5.52 -9.20
CA ALA A 126 12.51 -6.61 -9.59
C ALA A 126 13.95 -6.33 -9.14
N ASP A 127 14.44 -7.12 -8.20
CA ASP A 127 15.82 -7.15 -7.76
C ASP A 127 16.15 -8.55 -7.25
N VAL A 128 17.37 -9.03 -7.49
CA VAL A 128 17.78 -10.39 -7.15
C VAL A 128 17.57 -10.71 -5.66
N GLY A 129 17.92 -9.78 -4.78
CA GLY A 129 17.73 -9.96 -3.34
C GLY A 129 16.25 -9.99 -2.95
N ASN A 130 15.46 -9.12 -3.56
CA ASN A 130 14.03 -9.03 -3.33
C ASN A 130 13.27 -10.24 -3.90
N ASP A 131 13.64 -10.71 -5.09
CA ASP A 131 13.06 -11.90 -5.71
C ASP A 131 13.28 -13.15 -4.88
N HIS A 132 14.42 -13.23 -4.19
CA HIS A 132 14.70 -14.32 -3.24
C HIS A 132 13.75 -14.28 -2.01
N ARG A 133 13.25 -13.13 -1.62
CA ARG A 133 12.29 -12.97 -0.53
C ARG A 133 10.86 -13.32 -0.93
N LEU A 134 10.43 -12.93 -2.13
CA LEU A 134 9.04 -13.04 -2.58
C LEU A 134 8.55 -14.50 -2.58
N GLY A 135 7.33 -14.70 -2.09
CA GLY A 135 6.74 -16.03 -1.93
C GLY A 135 7.22 -16.80 -0.69
N ALA A 136 8.15 -16.27 0.08
CA ALA A 136 8.57 -16.83 1.37
C ALA A 136 7.67 -16.32 2.51
N ASN A 137 7.99 -16.73 3.76
CA ASN A 137 7.24 -16.34 4.96
C ASN A 137 7.07 -14.81 5.05
N GLU A 138 5.85 -14.35 5.30
CA GLU A 138 5.45 -12.94 5.45
C GLU A 138 5.77 -12.04 4.24
N ALA A 139 6.18 -12.60 3.12
CA ALA A 139 6.36 -11.89 1.88
C ALA A 139 5.20 -12.18 0.91
N PRO A 140 4.77 -11.19 0.10
CA PRO A 140 3.75 -11.43 -0.90
C PRO A 140 4.26 -12.38 -1.99
N PRO A 141 3.36 -13.04 -2.73
CA PRO A 141 3.72 -13.79 -3.93
C PRO A 141 4.45 -12.93 -4.95
N ALA A 142 5.26 -13.55 -5.81
CA ALA A 142 5.97 -12.86 -6.89
C ALA A 142 5.07 -12.41 -8.06
N ILE A 143 3.81 -12.82 -8.04
CA ILE A 143 2.81 -12.51 -9.07
C ILE A 143 1.91 -11.41 -8.57
N ILE A 144 1.69 -10.37 -9.39
CA ILE A 144 0.78 -9.27 -9.06
C ILE A 144 -0.65 -9.82 -8.93
N SER A 145 -1.27 -9.55 -7.82
CA SER A 145 -2.69 -9.75 -7.53
C SER A 145 -3.20 -8.64 -6.63
N VAL A 146 -4.50 -8.41 -6.63
CA VAL A 146 -5.14 -7.35 -5.87
C VAL A 146 -6.05 -7.96 -4.80
N PHE A 147 -5.95 -7.42 -3.59
CA PHE A 147 -6.87 -7.71 -2.50
C PHE A 147 -7.73 -6.50 -2.20
N LEU A 148 -9.06 -6.67 -2.14
CA LEU A 148 -10.02 -5.60 -1.86
C LEU A 148 -10.72 -5.75 -0.49
N GLY A 149 -10.68 -6.96 0.08
CA GLY A 149 -11.52 -7.36 1.21
C GLY A 149 -12.94 -7.77 0.77
N ASP A 150 -13.67 -8.40 1.69
CA ASP A 150 -14.96 -9.03 1.37
C ASP A 150 -16.00 -8.01 0.90
N GLN A 151 -16.09 -6.87 1.58
CA GLN A 151 -17.06 -5.81 1.28
C GLN A 151 -16.93 -5.25 -0.14
N LEU A 152 -15.72 -4.82 -0.53
CA LEU A 152 -15.52 -4.26 -1.86
C LEU A 152 -15.52 -5.33 -2.95
N THR A 153 -15.10 -6.53 -2.63
CA THR A 153 -15.20 -7.68 -3.56
C THR A 153 -16.66 -7.96 -3.87
N ASP A 154 -17.55 -7.95 -2.88
CA ASP A 154 -18.97 -8.12 -3.07
C ASP A 154 -19.58 -7.01 -3.93
N VAL A 155 -19.28 -5.74 -3.62
CA VAL A 155 -19.75 -4.59 -4.42
C VAL A 155 -19.30 -4.70 -5.87
N MET A 156 -18.05 -5.06 -6.12
CA MET A 156 -17.53 -5.25 -7.48
C MET A 156 -18.21 -6.41 -8.21
N ASN A 157 -18.51 -7.51 -7.52
CA ASN A 157 -19.23 -8.65 -8.08
C ASN A 157 -20.67 -8.29 -8.44
N GLN A 158 -21.36 -7.48 -7.62
CA GLN A 158 -22.69 -6.96 -7.95
C GLN A 158 -22.63 -6.12 -9.24
N LEU A 159 -21.68 -5.19 -9.36
CA LEU A 159 -21.49 -4.37 -10.56
C LEU A 159 -21.25 -5.22 -11.82
N ILE A 160 -20.41 -6.26 -11.72
CA ILE A 160 -20.10 -7.15 -12.84
C ILE A 160 -21.32 -7.98 -13.25
N THR A 161 -22.10 -8.47 -12.29
CA THR A 161 -23.18 -9.40 -12.54
C THR A 161 -24.48 -8.73 -12.97
N THR A 162 -24.81 -7.59 -12.35
CA THR A 162 -26.12 -6.92 -12.53
C THR A 162 -26.00 -5.54 -13.16
N GLY A 163 -24.80 -4.97 -13.24
CA GLY A 163 -24.57 -3.59 -13.69
C GLY A 163 -24.83 -2.54 -12.61
N MET A 164 -25.27 -2.95 -11.43
CA MET A 164 -25.54 -2.06 -10.28
C MET A 164 -25.11 -2.73 -9.00
N ALA A 165 -24.69 -1.94 -8.00
CA ALA A 165 -24.51 -2.40 -6.63
C ALA A 165 -25.60 -1.77 -5.78
N ASP A 166 -26.38 -2.57 -5.06
CA ASP A 166 -27.54 -2.12 -4.30
C ASP A 166 -27.35 -2.20 -2.79
N HIS A 167 -26.27 -2.83 -2.34
CA HIS A 167 -25.90 -2.92 -0.92
C HIS A 167 -24.40 -3.07 -0.72
N SER A 168 -23.95 -2.83 0.49
CA SER A 168 -22.62 -3.18 0.98
C SER A 168 -22.77 -4.11 2.18
N ILE A 169 -21.94 -5.13 2.27
CA ILE A 169 -21.87 -5.98 3.46
C ILE A 169 -21.44 -5.09 4.63
N GLU A 170 -22.24 -5.05 5.69
CA GLU A 170 -21.83 -4.36 6.91
C GLU A 170 -20.58 -5.05 7.47
N SER A 171 -19.61 -4.23 7.90
CA SER A 171 -18.44 -4.77 8.61
C SER A 171 -18.93 -5.48 9.88
N GLU A 172 -18.66 -6.76 10.01
CA GLU A 172 -19.01 -7.52 11.20
C GLU A 172 -18.37 -6.86 12.43
N LYS A 173 -19.19 -6.50 13.40
CA LYS A 173 -18.72 -6.14 14.72
C LYS A 173 -18.27 -7.38 15.46
N LEU A 174 -17.08 -7.35 15.99
CA LEU A 174 -16.60 -8.43 16.82
C LEU A 174 -17.21 -8.26 18.22
N GLU A 175 -18.24 -9.06 18.53
CA GLU A 175 -18.78 -9.15 19.87
C GLU A 175 -17.87 -10.06 20.70
N THR A 176 -17.12 -9.46 21.61
CA THR A 176 -16.21 -10.23 22.50
C THR A 176 -16.96 -10.97 23.61
N GLY A 177 -18.26 -10.73 23.78
CA GLY A 177 -19.06 -11.25 24.90
C GLY A 177 -18.68 -10.68 26.27
N VAL A 178 -17.70 -9.79 26.34
CA VAL A 178 -17.21 -9.17 27.57
C VAL A 178 -17.64 -7.71 27.61
N LYS A 179 -18.56 -7.37 28.49
CA LYS A 179 -19.14 -6.01 28.62
C LYS A 179 -18.11 -4.89 28.88
N ALA A 180 -16.92 -5.22 29.35
CA ALA A 180 -15.85 -4.26 29.64
C ALA A 180 -14.95 -3.93 28.45
N ILE A 181 -15.08 -4.67 27.35
CA ILE A 181 -14.32 -4.44 26.11
C ILE A 181 -15.26 -3.76 25.11
N PRO A 182 -14.92 -2.56 24.60
CA PRO A 182 -15.74 -1.92 23.59
C PRO A 182 -15.82 -2.79 22.32
N GLU A 183 -16.97 -2.74 21.66
CA GLU A 183 -17.14 -3.34 20.34
C GLU A 183 -16.12 -2.73 19.38
N PHE A 184 -15.44 -3.55 18.59
CA PHE A 184 -14.55 -3.09 17.54
C PHE A 184 -14.89 -3.78 16.22
N MET A 185 -14.63 -3.08 15.13
CA MET A 185 -14.84 -3.60 13.79
C MET A 185 -13.86 -4.73 13.53
N ARG A 186 -14.35 -5.82 12.93
CA ARG A 186 -13.48 -6.89 12.46
C ARG A 186 -12.48 -6.31 11.46
N ASP A 187 -11.21 -6.56 11.69
CA ASP A 187 -10.16 -6.19 10.76
C ASP A 187 -10.26 -7.08 9.51
N THR A 188 -10.61 -6.47 8.38
CA THR A 188 -10.74 -7.15 7.09
C THR A 188 -9.48 -7.02 6.23
N THR A 189 -8.38 -6.50 6.80
CA THR A 189 -7.12 -6.34 6.07
C THR A 189 -6.46 -7.70 5.81
N ASP A 190 -5.78 -7.83 4.66
CA ASP A 190 -4.99 -9.02 4.32
C ASP A 190 -3.71 -9.09 5.15
N ARG A 191 -3.83 -9.47 6.41
CA ARG A 191 -2.69 -9.63 7.33
C ARG A 191 -1.74 -10.75 6.92
N ASN A 192 -2.25 -11.74 6.19
CA ASN A 192 -1.46 -12.88 5.70
C ASN A 192 -0.62 -12.53 4.48
N ARG A 193 -0.71 -11.29 3.97
CA ARG A 193 0.04 -10.79 2.82
C ARG A 193 -0.09 -11.68 1.59
N THR A 194 -1.31 -12.17 1.34
CA THR A 194 -1.62 -13.08 0.22
C THR A 194 -1.61 -12.37 -1.12
N SER A 195 -1.71 -11.03 -1.13
CA SER A 195 -1.65 -10.20 -2.33
C SER A 195 -0.60 -9.11 -2.21
N PRO A 196 0.21 -8.89 -3.25
CA PRO A 196 1.22 -7.82 -3.26
C PRO A 196 0.65 -6.42 -3.38
N PHE A 197 -0.60 -6.28 -3.81
CA PHE A 197 -1.30 -5.00 -3.92
C PHE A 197 -2.65 -5.08 -3.21
N ALA A 198 -2.74 -4.51 -2.01
CA ALA A 198 -3.90 -4.67 -1.14
C ALA A 198 -4.54 -3.32 -0.79
N PHE A 199 -5.88 -3.26 -0.88
CA PHE A 199 -6.66 -2.13 -0.40
C PHE A 199 -6.76 -2.18 1.14
N THR A 200 -6.40 -1.08 1.81
CA THR A 200 -6.34 -1.00 3.28
C THR A 200 -7.13 0.20 3.80
N GLY A 201 -8.42 0.19 3.53
CA GLY A 201 -9.39 1.16 4.03
C GLY A 201 -9.58 2.39 3.16
N ASN A 202 -8.51 3.12 2.82
CA ASN A 202 -8.57 4.33 1.99
C ASN A 202 -7.31 4.56 1.14
N LYS A 203 -6.55 3.50 0.92
CA LYS A 203 -5.31 3.47 0.14
C LYS A 203 -5.00 2.06 -0.31
N PHE A 204 -4.11 1.93 -1.25
CA PHE A 204 -3.47 0.66 -1.58
C PHE A 204 -2.09 0.56 -0.92
N GLU A 205 -1.72 -0.64 -0.58
CA GLU A 205 -0.41 -0.99 -0.06
C GLU A 205 0.29 -1.90 -1.07
N PHE A 206 1.37 -1.41 -1.69
CA PHE A 206 2.22 -2.20 -2.57
C PHE A 206 3.37 -2.80 -1.76
N ARG A 207 3.36 -4.11 -1.58
CA ARG A 207 4.19 -4.85 -0.62
C ARG A 207 5.45 -5.47 -1.22
N MET A 208 5.74 -5.22 -2.50
CA MET A 208 6.82 -5.90 -3.20
C MET A 208 8.16 -5.15 -3.17
N VAL A 209 8.20 -3.88 -2.76
CA VAL A 209 9.42 -3.07 -2.82
C VAL A 209 10.50 -3.65 -1.90
N GLY A 210 11.72 -3.81 -2.41
CA GLY A 210 12.85 -4.30 -1.65
C GLY A 210 13.31 -3.34 -0.55
N SER A 211 13.91 -3.87 0.52
CA SER A 211 14.31 -3.07 1.68
C SER A 211 15.39 -2.04 1.39
N ARG A 212 16.25 -2.29 0.41
CA ARG A 212 17.30 -1.35 -0.04
C ARG A 212 16.89 -0.46 -1.21
N ASP A 213 15.75 -0.77 -1.85
CA ASP A 213 15.35 -0.11 -3.09
C ASP A 213 14.71 1.24 -2.82
N SER A 214 14.75 2.13 -3.81
CA SER A 214 13.94 3.33 -3.82
C SER A 214 12.47 2.97 -4.07
N ILE A 215 11.56 3.71 -3.46
CA ILE A 215 10.13 3.61 -3.78
C ILE A 215 9.76 4.35 -5.08
N ALA A 216 10.71 5.08 -5.70
CA ALA A 216 10.45 5.87 -6.90
C ALA A 216 9.94 5.04 -8.08
N PRO A 217 10.56 3.90 -8.49
CA PRO A 217 10.08 3.12 -9.62
C PRO A 217 8.63 2.66 -9.46
N ALA A 218 8.26 2.16 -8.28
CA ALA A 218 6.90 1.73 -8.00
C ALA A 218 5.89 2.88 -8.11
N ASN A 219 6.20 4.05 -7.53
CA ASN A 219 5.33 5.23 -7.62
C ASN A 219 5.22 5.79 -9.04
N VAL A 220 6.32 5.79 -9.82
CA VAL A 220 6.31 6.21 -11.23
C VAL A 220 5.39 5.31 -12.04
N VAL A 221 5.52 3.99 -11.88
CA VAL A 221 4.67 3.03 -12.60
C VAL A 221 3.21 3.20 -12.18
N LEU A 222 2.90 3.17 -10.88
CA LEU A 222 1.52 3.32 -10.38
C LEU A 222 0.87 4.59 -10.89
N ASN A 223 1.53 5.73 -10.75
CA ASN A 223 0.99 7.02 -11.21
C ASN A 223 0.76 7.03 -12.73
N THR A 224 1.67 6.45 -13.50
CA THR A 224 1.58 6.44 -14.97
C THR A 224 0.44 5.54 -15.48
N ILE A 225 0.37 4.30 -14.98
CA ILE A 225 -0.65 3.34 -15.43
C ILE A 225 -2.06 3.80 -15.02
N VAL A 226 -2.20 4.38 -13.82
CA VAL A 226 -3.49 4.89 -13.34
C VAL A 226 -3.89 6.15 -14.08
N ALA A 227 -2.95 7.05 -14.41
CA ALA A 227 -3.24 8.21 -15.27
C ALA A 227 -3.73 7.79 -16.66
N GLN A 228 -3.16 6.73 -17.24
CA GLN A 228 -3.64 6.17 -18.51
C GLN A 228 -5.07 5.64 -18.37
N ALA A 229 -5.38 4.89 -17.33
CA ALA A 229 -6.72 4.37 -17.09
C ALA A 229 -7.74 5.48 -16.87
N PHE A 230 -7.40 6.56 -16.16
CA PHE A 230 -8.25 7.74 -16.01
C PHE A 230 -8.51 8.43 -17.34
N LYS A 231 -7.48 8.60 -18.16
CA LYS A 231 -7.65 9.16 -19.50
C LYS A 231 -8.66 8.37 -20.33
N GLU A 232 -8.53 7.05 -20.34
CA GLU A 232 -9.46 6.17 -21.06
C GLU A 232 -10.89 6.26 -20.51
N ALA A 233 -11.07 6.33 -19.20
CA ALA A 233 -12.37 6.51 -18.56
C ALA A 233 -12.98 7.87 -18.94
N CYS A 234 -12.21 8.95 -18.93
CA CYS A 234 -12.65 10.27 -19.37
C CYS A 234 -13.10 10.27 -20.84
N ASP A 235 -12.31 9.64 -21.72
CA ASP A 235 -12.64 9.53 -23.15
C ASP A 235 -13.98 8.79 -23.37
N ILE A 236 -14.30 7.78 -22.55
CA ILE A 236 -15.58 7.06 -22.60
C ILE A 236 -16.74 7.96 -22.12
N LEU A 237 -16.57 8.63 -20.99
CA LEU A 237 -17.60 9.48 -20.39
C LEU A 237 -17.93 10.69 -21.30
N GLU A 238 -16.93 11.30 -21.91
CA GLU A 238 -17.12 12.41 -22.85
C GLU A 238 -17.90 12.00 -24.10
N LYS A 239 -17.58 10.82 -24.66
CA LYS A 239 -18.34 10.27 -25.80
C LYS A 239 -19.81 10.03 -25.45
N GLN A 240 -20.12 9.52 -24.26
CA GLN A 240 -21.50 9.31 -23.81
C GLN A 240 -22.26 10.62 -23.60
N LYS A 241 -21.58 11.69 -23.16
CA LYS A 241 -22.18 13.03 -22.98
C LYS A 241 -22.56 13.67 -24.30
N THR A 242 -21.83 13.37 -25.39
CA THR A 242 -22.08 13.92 -26.74
C THR A 242 -23.23 13.19 -27.46
N LEU A 243 -23.66 12.03 -26.97
CA LEU A 243 -24.76 11.23 -27.54
C LEU A 243 -26.14 11.54 -26.91
N LYS A 244 -26.21 12.43 -25.93
CA LYS A 244 -27.43 12.98 -25.31
C LYS A 244 -27.69 14.38 -25.80
#